data_1272d9b257a4081cdb223bade9b9609f
#
_entry.id   1272d9b257a4081cdb223bade9b9609f
#
_cell.length_a   1.000
_cell.length_b   1.000
_cell.length_c   1.000
_cell.angle_alpha   90.00
_cell.angle_beta   90.00
_cell.angle_gamma   90.00
#
_symmetry.space_group_name_H-M   'P 1'
#
loop_
_entity.id
_entity.type
_entity.pdbx_description
1 polymer ?
#
loop_
_entity_poly.entity_id
_entity_poly.type
_entity_poly.pdbx_seq_one_letter_code
_entity_poly.pdbx_strand_id
1 'polypeptide(L)'
;MKKILTLALLALLATGANAAKPKKAARSNKPVFTTIKENPITSIKDQNRSGTCWDYSTLSYFESEILKTTGKTYDLCEAFVANKTYMDRAVQVVRLHGDCQFAQGGSAYDVLHVLKNQGICPEDAMPFPGSLYGDSLNNFNEFFGQLEPYVAGIAKSTANKISSQWKVGLQGILDAYLGQCPEKFTYEGKEYTPKSFAASLGLNFDDYVTITSYSHHPYYTQYAVEVQDNWRNPLSWNLPMEDMARILENAVMNGYTVAWGGDVSEPGFTRKGLAYFVDTKKAEGLSGSDMARWLKLSPAKRTNLIDSLGCKVPELEPTAEQRQQRFDNWELTDDHGMLIFGIAKDQHGKEYYMVKNSWGETGDYKGIWYMTKNYIVANTMDFMVNKNAIPADILQKMIEAKKNQGIGD
;
A
#
# COMPACT_ATOMS: atom_id res chain seq x y z
N MET A 1 -60.02 52.57 -58.35
CA MET A 1 -61.08 51.77 -57.87
C MET A 1 -61.14 50.41 -58.56
N LYS A 2 -60.31 49.51 -58.34
CA LYS A 2 -60.43 48.11 -58.73
C LYS A 2 -59.70 47.27 -57.69
N LYS A 3 -60.44 46.44 -56.90
CA LYS A 3 -59.91 45.46 -55.97
C LYS A 3 -59.38 44.26 -56.78
N ILE A 4 -58.15 43.88 -56.52
CA ILE A 4 -57.58 42.64 -57.04
C ILE A 4 -57.45 41.71 -55.84
N LEU A 5 -58.19 40.62 -55.92
CA LEU A 5 -58.17 39.46 -55.01
C LEU A 5 -56.99 38.58 -55.45
N THR A 6 -56.05 38.33 -54.57
CA THR A 6 -55.00 37.34 -54.83
C THR A 6 -55.27 36.12 -53.93
N LEU A 7 -55.60 35.01 -54.54
CA LEU A 7 -55.71 33.69 -53.91
C LEU A 7 -54.30 33.16 -53.60
N ALA A 8 -54.01 32.91 -52.34
CA ALA A 8 -52.78 32.20 -51.97
C ALA A 8 -53.11 30.72 -51.76
N LEU A 9 -52.50 29.88 -52.60
CA LEU A 9 -52.57 28.42 -52.50
C LEU A 9 -51.61 27.94 -51.40
N LEU A 10 -52.13 27.42 -50.26
CA LEU A 10 -51.28 26.74 -49.28
C LEU A 10 -51.02 25.32 -49.70
N ALA A 11 -49.78 25.04 -50.08
CA ALA A 11 -49.27 23.67 -50.23
C ALA A 11 -48.80 23.15 -48.87
N LEU A 12 -49.52 22.16 -48.30
CA LEU A 12 -49.07 21.39 -47.12
C LEU A 12 -47.94 20.44 -47.53
N LEU A 13 -46.72 20.79 -47.21
CA LEU A 13 -45.62 19.84 -47.23
C LEU A 13 -45.63 19.05 -45.89
N ALA A 14 -46.11 17.82 -45.95
CA ALA A 14 -45.97 16.86 -44.84
C ALA A 14 -44.50 16.40 -44.78
N THR A 15 -43.66 17.07 -44.02
CA THR A 15 -42.34 16.55 -43.62
C THR A 15 -42.52 15.48 -42.57
N GLY A 16 -42.38 14.23 -42.96
CA GLY A 16 -42.31 13.10 -42.04
C GLY A 16 -41.08 13.26 -41.12
N ALA A 17 -41.30 13.77 -39.93
CA ALA A 17 -40.31 13.76 -38.87
C ALA A 17 -40.14 12.30 -38.44
N ASN A 18 -39.10 11.63 -38.97
CA ASN A 18 -38.58 10.41 -38.35
C ASN A 18 -38.08 10.78 -36.96
N ALA A 19 -38.90 10.61 -35.93
CA ALA A 19 -38.48 10.70 -34.55
C ALA A 19 -37.44 9.58 -34.31
N ALA A 20 -36.16 9.93 -34.36
CA ALA A 20 -35.09 9.03 -33.96
C ALA A 20 -35.38 8.63 -32.49
N LYS A 21 -35.62 7.34 -32.26
CA LYS A 21 -35.74 6.79 -30.90
C LYS A 21 -34.52 7.26 -30.12
N PRO A 22 -34.71 7.82 -28.91
CA PRO A 22 -33.58 8.23 -28.10
C PRO A 22 -32.69 7.00 -27.91
N LYS A 23 -31.44 7.06 -28.36
CA LYS A 23 -30.43 6.07 -28.03
C LYS A 23 -30.37 6.05 -26.50
N LYS A 24 -30.80 4.95 -25.87
CA LYS A 24 -30.53 4.72 -24.44
C LYS A 24 -29.06 5.02 -24.23
N ALA A 25 -28.76 6.05 -23.46
CA ALA A 25 -27.40 6.34 -23.06
C ALA A 25 -26.81 5.03 -22.51
N ALA A 26 -25.74 4.57 -23.14
CA ALA A 26 -25.05 3.37 -22.66
C ALA A 26 -24.71 3.62 -21.19
N ARG A 27 -25.27 2.80 -20.29
CA ARG A 27 -24.95 2.92 -18.87
C ARG A 27 -23.43 2.78 -18.74
N SER A 28 -22.80 3.79 -18.17
CA SER A 28 -21.37 3.77 -17.89
C SER A 28 -21.05 2.52 -17.07
N ASN A 29 -20.04 1.77 -17.48
CA ASN A 29 -19.53 0.64 -16.68
C ASN A 29 -18.67 1.12 -15.51
N LYS A 30 -18.38 2.42 -15.44
CA LYS A 30 -17.57 3.00 -14.35
C LYS A 30 -18.27 2.75 -13.01
N PRO A 31 -17.56 2.24 -12.00
CA PRO A 31 -18.12 2.09 -10.66
C PRO A 31 -18.58 3.42 -10.09
N VAL A 32 -19.73 3.39 -9.42
CA VAL A 32 -20.27 4.48 -8.61
C VAL A 32 -20.33 3.93 -7.19
N PHE A 33 -19.48 4.45 -6.33
CA PHE A 33 -19.31 3.92 -4.99
C PHE A 33 -20.27 4.55 -3.98
N THR A 34 -20.76 3.70 -3.07
CA THR A 34 -21.43 4.08 -1.84
C THR A 34 -20.60 3.57 -0.68
N THR A 35 -20.13 4.45 0.18
CA THR A 35 -19.36 4.09 1.37
C THR A 35 -20.19 3.29 2.35
N ILE A 36 -19.67 2.15 2.81
CA ILE A 36 -20.26 1.34 3.89
C ILE A 36 -19.64 1.76 5.22
N LYS A 37 -18.31 1.86 5.23
CA LYS A 37 -17.51 2.27 6.39
C LYS A 37 -16.31 3.04 5.92
N GLU A 38 -15.99 4.13 6.61
CA GLU A 38 -14.79 4.92 6.39
C GLU A 38 -14.21 5.30 7.74
N ASN A 39 -12.94 5.02 7.94
CA ASN A 39 -12.20 5.38 9.13
C ASN A 39 -11.36 6.63 8.84
N PRO A 40 -11.14 7.51 9.83
CA PRO A 40 -10.35 8.72 9.62
C PRO A 40 -8.90 8.40 9.22
N ILE A 41 -8.41 9.14 8.24
CA ILE A 41 -7.03 9.08 7.76
C ILE A 41 -6.42 10.49 7.72
N THR A 42 -5.10 10.55 7.69
CA THR A 42 -4.34 11.78 7.45
C THR A 42 -4.26 12.10 5.94
N SER A 43 -3.63 13.22 5.58
CA SER A 43 -3.49 13.67 4.19
C SER A 43 -2.84 12.64 3.28
N ILE A 44 -3.13 12.70 1.98
CA ILE A 44 -2.44 11.92 0.96
C ILE A 44 -1.03 12.51 0.77
N LYS A 45 -0.01 11.67 0.92
CA LYS A 45 1.39 12.04 0.69
C LYS A 45 1.90 11.51 -0.66
N ASP A 46 3.05 12.00 -1.10
CA ASP A 46 3.70 11.56 -2.33
C ASP A 46 5.14 11.11 -2.06
N GLN A 47 5.38 9.79 -2.09
CA GLN A 47 6.73 9.21 -2.00
C GLN A 47 7.55 9.46 -3.26
N ASN A 48 6.91 9.88 -4.37
CA ASN A 48 7.49 10.13 -5.67
C ASN A 48 8.44 8.99 -6.12
N ARG A 49 9.71 9.30 -6.39
CA ARG A 49 10.70 8.34 -6.90
C ARG A 49 11.56 7.77 -5.78
N SER A 50 10.91 7.30 -4.72
CA SER A 50 11.54 6.53 -3.64
C SER A 50 10.87 5.18 -3.49
N GLY A 51 11.63 4.16 -3.08
CA GLY A 51 11.09 2.84 -2.72
C GLY A 51 10.67 2.79 -1.25
N THR A 52 10.05 3.84 -0.72
CA THR A 52 9.67 3.98 0.70
C THR A 52 8.17 3.83 0.95
N CYS A 53 7.45 3.13 0.06
CA CYS A 53 6.02 2.85 0.23
C CYS A 53 5.69 2.19 1.58
N TRP A 54 6.56 1.29 2.05
CA TRP A 54 6.47 0.64 3.34
C TRP A 54 6.45 1.63 4.50
N ASP A 55 7.22 2.71 4.41
CA ASP A 55 7.34 3.77 5.41
C ASP A 55 6.10 4.69 5.38
N TYR A 56 5.79 5.25 4.22
CA TYR A 56 4.62 6.11 4.00
C TYR A 56 3.30 5.45 4.42
N SER A 57 3.09 4.20 4.02
CA SER A 57 1.87 3.47 4.36
C SER A 57 1.76 3.16 5.85
N THR A 58 2.88 2.77 6.47
CA THR A 58 2.88 2.38 7.88
C THR A 58 2.86 3.58 8.81
N LEU A 59 3.55 4.69 8.49
CA LEU A 59 3.38 5.93 9.24
C LEU A 59 1.95 6.45 9.12
N SER A 60 1.34 6.42 7.94
CA SER A 60 -0.08 6.73 7.77
C SER A 60 -1.00 5.85 8.62
N TYR A 61 -0.64 4.57 8.81
CA TYR A 61 -1.32 3.66 9.72
C TYR A 61 -1.20 4.13 11.18
N PHE A 62 0.01 4.42 11.67
CA PHE A 62 0.20 4.92 13.04
C PHE A 62 -0.44 6.28 13.26
N GLU A 63 -0.40 7.18 12.29
CA GLU A 63 -1.12 8.45 12.33
C GLU A 63 -2.63 8.25 12.50
N SER A 64 -3.21 7.25 11.80
CA SER A 64 -4.62 6.89 11.95
C SER A 64 -4.93 6.27 13.32
N GLU A 65 -4.04 5.46 13.87
CA GLU A 65 -4.16 4.90 15.23
C GLU A 65 -4.12 6.03 16.29
N ILE A 66 -3.22 7.00 16.12
CA ILE A 66 -3.14 8.17 16.99
C ILE A 66 -4.42 9.02 16.89
N LEU A 67 -4.86 9.30 15.65
CA LEU A 67 -6.09 10.05 15.40
C LEU A 67 -7.31 9.37 16.04
N LYS A 68 -7.41 8.05 15.92
CA LYS A 68 -8.48 7.26 16.55
C LYS A 68 -8.46 7.36 18.08
N THR A 69 -7.28 7.28 18.69
CA THR A 69 -7.15 7.20 20.16
C THR A 69 -7.16 8.56 20.85
N THR A 70 -6.61 9.59 20.19
CA THR A 70 -6.41 10.92 20.80
C THR A 70 -7.26 12.02 20.18
N GLY A 71 -7.84 11.80 19.00
CA GLY A 71 -8.50 12.84 18.19
C GLY A 71 -7.54 13.86 17.58
N LYS A 72 -6.22 13.67 17.71
CA LYS A 72 -5.19 14.58 17.19
C LYS A 72 -4.61 14.04 15.89
N THR A 73 -4.38 14.96 14.94
CA THR A 73 -3.67 14.67 13.70
C THR A 73 -2.19 14.97 13.87
N TYR A 74 -1.34 14.05 13.46
CA TYR A 74 0.10 14.21 13.39
C TYR A 74 0.57 13.96 11.96
N ASP A 75 1.67 14.60 11.61
CA ASP A 75 2.44 14.38 10.39
C ASP A 75 3.80 13.85 10.80
N LEU A 76 3.99 12.52 10.74
CA LEU A 76 5.19 11.83 11.20
C LEU A 76 6.23 11.78 10.06
N CYS A 77 7.50 11.89 10.43
CA CYS A 77 8.59 12.08 9.48
C CYS A 77 9.09 10.77 8.88
N GLU A 78 8.80 10.53 7.60
CA GLU A 78 9.31 9.39 6.83
C GLU A 78 10.84 9.42 6.68
N ALA A 79 11.43 10.61 6.49
CA ALA A 79 12.87 10.73 6.35
C ALA A 79 13.62 10.26 7.61
N PHE A 80 13.04 10.47 8.81
CA PHE A 80 13.59 9.96 10.07
C PHE A 80 13.61 8.44 10.09
N VAL A 81 12.51 7.80 9.72
CA VAL A 81 12.39 6.34 9.70
C VAL A 81 13.32 5.72 8.66
N ALA A 82 13.34 6.29 7.45
CA ALA A 82 14.25 5.85 6.37
C ALA A 82 15.72 5.96 6.77
N ASN A 83 16.15 7.10 7.39
CA ASN A 83 17.53 7.29 7.87
C ASN A 83 17.94 6.20 8.86
N LYS A 84 17.10 5.92 9.85
CA LYS A 84 17.37 4.90 10.87
C LYS A 84 17.38 3.49 10.29
N THR A 85 16.40 3.19 9.44
CA THR A 85 16.26 1.87 8.82
C THR A 85 17.44 1.56 7.89
N TYR A 86 17.86 2.49 7.05
CA TYR A 86 18.98 2.25 6.14
C TYR A 86 20.32 2.11 6.87
N MET A 87 20.54 2.83 7.97
CA MET A 87 21.70 2.60 8.84
C MET A 87 21.68 1.17 9.41
N ASP A 88 20.56 0.73 9.95
CA ASP A 88 20.42 -0.61 10.53
C ASP A 88 20.60 -1.70 9.46
N ARG A 89 20.00 -1.52 8.28
CA ARG A 89 20.11 -2.48 7.16
C ARG A 89 21.56 -2.57 6.68
N ALA A 90 22.27 -1.44 6.57
CA ALA A 90 23.69 -1.45 6.22
C ALA A 90 24.54 -2.21 7.23
N VAL A 91 24.25 -2.03 8.53
CA VAL A 91 24.93 -2.80 9.59
C VAL A 91 24.68 -4.29 9.44
N GLN A 92 23.45 -4.70 9.10
CA GLN A 92 23.08 -6.10 8.86
C GLN A 92 23.83 -6.66 7.64
N VAL A 93 23.83 -5.94 6.53
CA VAL A 93 24.54 -6.34 5.29
C VAL A 93 26.03 -6.51 5.53
N VAL A 94 26.65 -5.57 6.26
CA VAL A 94 28.09 -5.67 6.58
C VAL A 94 28.39 -6.85 7.52
N ARG A 95 27.54 -7.11 8.51
CA ARG A 95 27.66 -8.27 9.41
C ARG A 95 27.54 -9.60 8.68
N LEU A 96 26.69 -9.65 7.67
CA LEU A 96 26.46 -10.84 6.82
C LEU A 96 27.42 -10.90 5.61
N HIS A 97 28.46 -10.07 5.58
CA HIS A 97 29.44 -10.03 4.48
C HIS A 97 28.85 -9.87 3.08
N GLY A 98 27.68 -9.20 3.00
CA GLY A 98 26.96 -8.97 1.75
C GLY A 98 25.94 -10.04 1.36
N ASP A 99 25.71 -11.06 2.19
CA ASP A 99 24.70 -12.12 1.97
C ASP A 99 23.28 -11.66 2.39
N CYS A 100 23.05 -10.36 2.32
CA CYS A 100 21.75 -9.73 2.51
C CYS A 100 21.64 -8.56 1.54
N GLN A 101 20.49 -8.41 0.89
CA GLN A 101 20.31 -7.32 -0.06
C GLN A 101 20.21 -5.97 0.68
N PHE A 102 20.96 -4.99 0.17
CA PHE A 102 20.78 -3.59 0.55
C PHE A 102 19.94 -2.89 -0.51
N ALA A 103 18.71 -2.52 -0.19
CA ALA A 103 17.75 -1.93 -1.12
C ALA A 103 16.87 -0.87 -0.42
N GLN A 104 16.05 -0.17 -1.21
CA GLN A 104 15.16 0.89 -0.71
C GLN A 104 13.94 0.36 0.03
N GLY A 105 13.49 -0.84 -0.32
CA GLY A 105 12.31 -1.46 0.27
C GLY A 105 12.48 -1.81 1.74
N GLY A 106 11.38 -2.13 2.39
CA GLY A 106 11.29 -2.51 3.79
C GLY A 106 9.88 -2.97 4.12
N SER A 107 9.62 -3.27 5.38
CA SER A 107 8.35 -3.79 5.86
C SER A 107 7.70 -2.85 6.89
N ALA A 108 6.41 -3.07 7.17
CA ALA A 108 5.72 -2.36 8.24
C ALA A 108 6.42 -2.53 9.61
N TYR A 109 7.09 -3.67 9.80
CA TYR A 109 7.86 -3.90 11.03
C TYR A 109 9.08 -2.98 11.16
N ASP A 110 9.69 -2.54 10.07
CA ASP A 110 10.83 -1.59 10.14
C ASP A 110 10.39 -0.27 10.78
N VAL A 111 9.22 0.23 10.41
CA VAL A 111 8.63 1.44 11.01
C VAL A 111 8.34 1.21 12.49
N LEU A 112 7.64 0.11 12.82
CA LEU A 112 7.34 -0.25 14.22
C LEU A 112 8.63 -0.36 15.05
N HIS A 113 9.67 -0.98 14.48
CA HIS A 113 10.97 -1.13 15.12
C HIS A 113 11.62 0.23 15.44
N VAL A 114 11.61 1.17 14.48
CA VAL A 114 12.16 2.51 14.67
C VAL A 114 11.37 3.27 15.74
N LEU A 115 10.03 3.30 15.63
CA LEU A 115 9.19 4.00 16.60
C LEU A 115 9.41 3.47 18.03
N LYS A 116 9.47 2.16 18.20
CA LYS A 116 9.65 1.49 19.50
C LYS A 116 11.04 1.72 20.10
N ASN A 117 12.10 1.63 19.29
CA ASN A 117 13.48 1.57 19.79
C ASN A 117 14.26 2.88 19.64
N GLN A 118 13.94 3.68 18.63
CA GLN A 118 14.67 4.90 18.27
C GLN A 118 13.81 6.16 18.42
N GLY A 119 12.48 6.02 18.39
CA GLY A 119 11.53 7.11 18.47
C GLY A 119 11.12 7.63 17.10
N ILE A 120 10.54 8.83 17.07
CA ILE A 120 10.08 9.52 15.88
C ILE A 120 10.07 11.02 16.11
N CYS A 121 10.09 11.83 15.07
CA CYS A 121 9.80 13.26 15.13
C CYS A 121 8.65 13.61 14.15
N PRO A 122 7.99 14.75 14.31
CA PRO A 122 7.09 15.27 13.31
C PRO A 122 7.89 15.73 12.07
N GLU A 123 7.25 15.77 10.89
CA GLU A 123 7.85 16.18 9.62
C GLU A 123 8.52 17.57 9.72
N ASP A 124 7.88 18.52 10.39
CA ASP A 124 8.41 19.88 10.58
C ASP A 124 9.74 19.94 11.34
N ALA A 125 10.06 18.92 12.14
CA ALA A 125 11.31 18.87 12.91
C ALA A 125 12.50 18.32 12.12
N MET A 126 12.24 17.66 11.01
CA MET A 126 13.25 17.13 10.10
C MET A 126 12.75 17.26 8.65
N PRO A 127 12.61 18.49 8.15
CA PRO A 127 12.10 18.70 6.81
C PRO A 127 13.03 18.03 5.78
N PHE A 128 12.42 17.34 4.84
CA PHE A 128 13.15 16.66 3.77
C PHE A 128 13.92 17.69 2.93
N PRO A 129 15.21 17.45 2.60
CA PRO A 129 16.04 18.43 1.87
C PRO A 129 15.56 18.72 0.44
N GLY A 130 14.62 17.94 -0.07
CA GLY A 130 14.15 18.01 -1.44
C GLY A 130 15.04 17.24 -2.41
N SER A 131 14.63 17.19 -3.67
CA SER A 131 15.45 16.60 -4.71
C SER A 131 16.55 17.56 -5.13
N LEU A 132 17.63 17.03 -5.70
CA LEU A 132 18.71 17.83 -6.30
C LEU A 132 18.24 18.77 -7.43
N TYR A 133 17.03 18.57 -7.92
CA TYR A 133 16.43 19.36 -9.00
C TYR A 133 15.59 20.54 -8.50
N GLY A 134 15.61 20.79 -7.18
CA GLY A 134 14.94 21.95 -6.58
C GLY A 134 13.43 21.81 -6.38
N ASP A 135 12.88 20.61 -6.56
CA ASP A 135 11.53 20.30 -6.13
C ASP A 135 11.53 19.76 -4.68
N SER A 136 10.40 19.77 -4.03
CA SER A 136 10.22 19.26 -2.66
C SER A 136 9.93 17.75 -2.61
N LEU A 137 10.07 17.04 -3.74
CA LEU A 137 9.71 15.63 -3.85
C LEU A 137 10.91 14.71 -3.73
N ASN A 138 10.70 13.53 -3.16
CA ASN A 138 11.73 12.51 -3.01
C ASN A 138 12.22 11.99 -4.36
N ASN A 139 13.53 11.89 -4.53
CA ASN A 139 14.16 11.22 -5.67
C ASN A 139 15.40 10.46 -5.21
N PHE A 140 15.26 9.16 -5.03
CA PHE A 140 16.30 8.29 -4.49
C PHE A 140 17.24 7.69 -5.55
N ASN A 141 17.07 8.03 -6.82
CA ASN A 141 17.92 7.47 -7.89
C ASN A 141 19.40 7.80 -7.67
N GLU A 142 19.75 9.08 -7.40
CA GLU A 142 21.13 9.47 -7.11
C GLU A 142 21.56 8.97 -5.73
N PHE A 143 20.71 9.13 -4.72
CA PHE A 143 20.98 8.73 -3.36
C PHE A 143 21.40 7.26 -3.26
N PHE A 144 20.57 6.35 -3.78
CA PHE A 144 20.89 4.92 -3.77
C PHE A 144 22.00 4.54 -4.76
N GLY A 145 22.19 5.31 -5.82
CA GLY A 145 23.36 5.20 -6.71
C GLY A 145 24.69 5.41 -5.97
N GLN A 146 24.70 6.14 -4.85
CA GLN A 146 25.86 6.33 -3.97
C GLN A 146 25.85 5.37 -2.77
N LEU A 147 24.69 5.20 -2.15
CA LEU A 147 24.56 4.46 -0.90
C LEU A 147 24.80 2.97 -1.05
N GLU A 148 24.22 2.34 -2.06
CA GLU A 148 24.33 0.90 -2.30
C GLU A 148 25.78 0.48 -2.61
N PRO A 149 26.53 1.11 -3.55
CA PRO A 149 27.93 0.80 -3.77
C PRO A 149 28.82 1.05 -2.54
N TYR A 150 28.52 2.07 -1.74
CA TYR A 150 29.25 2.35 -0.51
C TYR A 150 29.13 1.17 0.46
N VAL A 151 27.91 0.72 0.76
CA VAL A 151 27.66 -0.41 1.67
C VAL A 151 28.25 -1.70 1.11
N ALA A 152 28.07 -1.97 -0.18
CA ALA A 152 28.61 -3.15 -0.84
C ALA A 152 30.16 -3.18 -0.80
N GLY A 153 30.81 -2.02 -0.97
CA GLY A 153 32.27 -1.91 -0.88
C GLY A 153 32.80 -2.26 0.52
N ILE A 154 32.08 -1.89 1.57
CA ILE A 154 32.44 -2.27 2.94
C ILE A 154 32.16 -3.75 3.20
N ALA A 155 31.00 -4.26 2.80
CA ALA A 155 30.59 -5.65 3.04
C ALA A 155 31.52 -6.67 2.33
N LYS A 156 32.02 -6.31 1.15
CA LYS A 156 32.92 -7.15 0.34
C LYS A 156 34.40 -6.82 0.54
N SER A 157 34.76 -6.06 1.57
CA SER A 157 36.14 -5.72 1.88
C SER A 157 36.96 -6.98 2.11
N THR A 158 38.14 -7.02 1.50
CA THR A 158 39.17 -8.10 1.71
C THR A 158 40.04 -7.84 2.92
N ALA A 159 39.86 -6.73 3.64
CA ALA A 159 40.61 -6.42 4.84
C ALA A 159 40.24 -7.38 5.99
N ASN A 160 41.24 -7.86 6.71
CA ASN A 160 41.02 -8.72 7.89
C ASN A 160 40.28 -8.01 9.03
N LYS A 161 40.25 -6.68 8.99
CA LYS A 161 39.58 -5.84 9.99
C LYS A 161 39.11 -4.53 9.35
N ILE A 162 37.87 -4.16 9.58
CA ILE A 162 37.33 -2.88 9.15
C ILE A 162 37.21 -1.93 10.37
N SER A 163 37.39 -0.64 10.15
CA SER A 163 37.19 0.37 11.19
C SER A 163 35.69 0.72 11.33
N SER A 164 35.30 1.33 12.44
CA SER A 164 33.92 1.84 12.63
C SER A 164 33.63 3.13 11.83
N GLN A 165 34.65 3.71 11.17
CA GLN A 165 34.51 4.98 10.44
C GLN A 165 33.56 4.89 9.24
N TRP A 166 33.36 3.70 8.69
CA TRP A 166 32.38 3.51 7.62
C TRP A 166 30.97 3.91 8.03
N LYS A 167 30.59 3.76 9.32
CA LYS A 167 29.27 4.20 9.82
C LYS A 167 29.17 5.73 9.83
N VAL A 168 30.27 6.43 10.15
CA VAL A 168 30.32 7.90 10.09
C VAL A 168 30.18 8.39 8.65
N GLY A 169 30.88 7.75 7.71
CA GLY A 169 30.74 8.04 6.29
C GLY A 169 29.34 7.76 5.77
N LEU A 170 28.75 6.62 6.15
CA LEU A 170 27.37 6.27 5.80
C LEU A 170 26.37 7.30 6.35
N GLN A 171 26.51 7.68 7.63
CA GLN A 171 25.65 8.69 8.25
C GLN A 171 25.73 10.03 7.51
N GLY A 172 26.93 10.42 7.08
CA GLY A 172 27.09 11.64 6.28
C GLY A 172 26.33 11.60 4.93
N ILE A 173 26.28 10.44 4.29
CA ILE A 173 25.48 10.24 3.06
C ILE A 173 23.97 10.33 3.43
N LEU A 174 23.54 9.60 4.46
CA LEU A 174 22.13 9.62 4.91
C LEU A 174 21.68 11.04 5.26
N ASP A 175 22.47 11.79 6.01
CA ASP A 175 22.16 13.16 6.43
C ASP A 175 22.10 14.13 5.25
N ALA A 176 22.93 13.92 4.23
CA ALA A 176 22.96 14.76 3.03
C ALA A 176 21.67 14.62 2.19
N TYR A 177 21.11 13.40 2.11
CA TYR A 177 19.97 13.12 1.25
C TYR A 177 18.62 13.08 1.98
N LEU A 178 18.61 12.72 3.26
CA LEU A 178 17.39 12.57 4.06
C LEU A 178 17.21 13.68 5.11
N GLY A 179 18.27 14.45 5.38
CA GLY A 179 18.32 15.39 6.48
C GLY A 179 18.90 14.77 7.76
N GLN A 180 19.32 15.64 8.67
CA GLN A 180 19.91 15.24 9.93
C GLN A 180 18.82 14.93 10.96
N CYS A 181 18.82 13.72 11.50
CA CYS A 181 17.90 13.33 12.57
C CYS A 181 18.11 14.23 13.81
N PRO A 182 17.07 14.92 14.32
CA PRO A 182 17.23 15.79 15.47
C PRO A 182 17.44 14.97 16.76
N GLU A 183 18.38 15.41 17.59
CA GLU A 183 18.52 14.87 18.96
C GLU A 183 17.41 15.39 19.87
N LYS A 184 17.02 16.67 19.68
CA LYS A 184 15.94 17.37 20.34
C LYS A 184 15.24 18.32 19.38
N PHE A 185 13.96 18.56 19.62
CA PHE A 185 13.14 19.48 18.86
C PHE A 185 12.00 20.04 19.70
N THR A 186 11.44 21.17 19.27
CA THR A 186 10.25 21.76 19.91
C THR A 186 9.03 21.46 19.03
N TYR A 187 7.98 20.94 19.64
CA TYR A 187 6.69 20.70 19.00
C TYR A 187 5.57 21.18 19.91
N GLU A 188 4.65 21.99 19.38
CA GLU A 188 3.58 22.64 20.15
C GLU A 188 4.08 23.33 21.45
N GLY A 189 5.26 24.00 21.37
CA GLY A 189 5.86 24.74 22.50
C GLY A 189 6.53 23.87 23.59
N LYS A 190 6.63 22.57 23.39
CA LYS A 190 7.29 21.64 24.31
C LYS A 190 8.53 21.00 23.68
N GLU A 191 9.62 20.89 24.43
CA GLU A 191 10.84 20.22 24.00
C GLU A 191 10.67 18.69 24.10
N TYR A 192 11.10 17.99 23.08
CA TYR A 192 11.10 16.53 22.98
C TYR A 192 12.44 16.00 22.46
N THR A 193 12.76 14.77 22.83
CA THR A 193 13.63 13.90 22.05
C THR A 193 12.75 12.98 21.18
N PRO A 194 13.26 12.34 20.13
CA PRO A 194 12.46 11.40 19.33
C PRO A 194 11.78 10.31 20.17
N LYS A 195 12.48 9.77 21.18
CA LYS A 195 11.91 8.77 22.10
C LYS A 195 10.79 9.33 22.98
N SER A 196 10.98 10.51 23.55
CA SER A 196 9.95 11.12 24.41
C SER A 196 8.73 11.56 23.59
N PHE A 197 8.91 11.93 22.33
CA PHE A 197 7.81 12.23 21.43
C PHE A 197 7.01 10.96 21.08
N ALA A 198 7.68 9.88 20.67
CA ALA A 198 7.03 8.59 20.43
C ALA A 198 6.21 8.11 21.65
N ALA A 199 6.78 8.23 22.85
CA ALA A 199 6.07 7.88 24.08
C ALA A 199 4.85 8.77 24.37
N SER A 200 4.80 10.00 23.85
CA SER A 200 3.68 10.92 24.03
C SER A 200 2.51 10.69 23.05
N LEU A 201 2.69 9.86 22.02
CA LEU A 201 1.69 9.60 20.99
C LEU A 201 0.54 8.70 21.44
N GLY A 202 0.64 8.10 22.64
CA GLY A 202 -0.41 7.23 23.20
C GLY A 202 -0.49 5.85 22.54
N LEU A 203 0.56 5.43 21.81
CA LEU A 203 0.64 4.11 21.18
C LEU A 203 1.28 3.10 22.14
N ASN A 204 0.71 1.91 22.20
CA ASN A 204 1.37 0.74 22.78
C ASN A 204 1.91 -0.14 21.66
N PHE A 205 3.21 -0.09 21.41
CA PHE A 205 3.84 -0.79 20.30
C PHE A 205 3.76 -2.33 20.38
N ASP A 206 3.41 -2.89 21.54
CA ASP A 206 3.19 -4.32 21.71
C ASP A 206 1.76 -4.78 21.32
N ASP A 207 0.92 -3.84 20.91
CA ASP A 207 -0.43 -4.13 20.41
C ASP A 207 -0.47 -4.41 18.90
N TYR A 208 0.63 -4.23 18.19
CA TYR A 208 0.67 -4.39 16.73
C TYR A 208 1.29 -5.71 16.33
N VAL A 209 0.59 -6.41 15.46
CA VAL A 209 0.97 -7.73 14.96
C VAL A 209 0.89 -7.77 13.44
N THR A 210 1.77 -8.57 12.83
CA THR A 210 1.75 -8.85 11.39
C THR A 210 1.09 -10.19 11.11
N ILE A 211 0.27 -10.23 10.07
CA ILE A 211 -0.53 -11.38 9.63
C ILE A 211 -0.18 -11.71 8.18
N THR A 212 -0.01 -12.98 7.90
CA THR A 212 0.16 -13.54 6.55
C THR A 212 -0.68 -14.81 6.39
N SER A 213 -0.73 -15.39 5.18
CA SER A 213 -1.47 -16.61 4.90
C SER A 213 -0.83 -17.42 3.77
N TYR A 214 -0.03 -18.41 4.13
CA TYR A 214 0.61 -19.35 3.20
C TYR A 214 0.59 -20.77 3.72
N SER A 215 0.41 -21.75 2.84
CA SER A 215 0.22 -23.16 3.23
C SER A 215 1.51 -23.95 3.43
N HIS A 216 2.67 -23.40 3.05
CA HIS A 216 3.98 -24.06 3.25
C HIS A 216 4.47 -24.03 4.71
N HIS A 217 3.86 -23.21 5.56
CA HIS A 217 4.01 -23.24 7.01
C HIS A 217 2.70 -23.60 7.71
N PRO A 218 2.74 -24.25 8.88
CA PRO A 218 1.51 -24.54 9.64
C PRO A 218 0.73 -23.27 9.98
N TYR A 219 -0.59 -23.33 9.91
CA TYR A 219 -1.43 -22.23 10.36
C TYR A 219 -1.41 -22.10 11.89
N TYR A 220 -1.69 -20.88 12.37
CA TYR A 220 -1.58 -20.46 13.77
C TYR A 220 -0.18 -20.61 14.35
N THR A 221 0.84 -20.51 13.50
CA THR A 221 2.25 -20.40 13.88
C THR A 221 2.80 -19.06 13.47
N GLN A 222 4.00 -18.74 13.92
CA GLN A 222 4.71 -17.54 13.51
C GLN A 222 5.97 -17.93 12.74
N TYR A 223 6.24 -17.25 11.65
CA TYR A 223 7.47 -17.38 10.87
C TYR A 223 7.85 -16.06 10.19
N ALA A 224 9.08 -15.93 9.77
CA ALA A 224 9.53 -14.80 8.98
C ALA A 224 9.16 -15.05 7.50
N VAL A 225 8.30 -14.22 6.92
CA VAL A 225 7.93 -14.34 5.50
C VAL A 225 9.17 -14.21 4.64
N GLU A 226 9.36 -15.13 3.70
CA GLU A 226 10.58 -15.27 2.89
C GLU A 226 10.57 -14.30 1.71
N VAL A 227 10.65 -13.00 2.00
CA VAL A 227 10.81 -11.92 1.02
C VAL A 227 12.02 -11.07 1.36
N GLN A 228 12.63 -10.46 0.33
CA GLN A 228 13.90 -9.73 0.50
C GLN A 228 13.77 -8.51 1.42
N ASP A 229 12.62 -7.87 1.44
CA ASP A 229 12.38 -6.67 2.24
C ASP A 229 12.03 -6.99 3.71
N ASN A 230 11.80 -8.27 4.03
CA ASN A 230 11.69 -8.76 5.41
C ASN A 230 13.07 -9.05 6.05
N TRP A 231 14.06 -8.21 5.77
CA TRP A 231 15.48 -8.39 6.11
C TRP A 231 15.78 -8.45 7.62
N ARG A 232 14.91 -7.90 8.48
CA ARG A 232 15.01 -8.03 9.95
C ARG A 232 14.48 -9.38 10.45
N ASN A 233 13.80 -10.14 9.59
CA ASN A 233 13.15 -11.41 9.89
C ASN A 233 12.14 -11.33 11.05
N PRO A 234 11.28 -10.29 11.14
CA PRO A 234 10.19 -10.30 12.11
C PRO A 234 9.25 -11.46 11.82
N LEU A 235 8.61 -11.94 12.87
CA LEU A 235 7.68 -13.05 12.78
C LEU A 235 6.27 -12.53 12.49
N SER A 236 5.64 -13.03 11.43
CA SER A 236 4.24 -12.82 11.11
C SER A 236 3.41 -14.04 11.51
N TRP A 237 2.20 -13.82 11.99
CA TRP A 237 1.25 -14.89 12.24
C TRP A 237 0.74 -15.45 10.91
N ASN A 238 0.91 -16.74 10.70
CA ASN A 238 0.38 -17.46 9.56
C ASN A 238 -1.02 -17.98 9.89
N LEU A 239 -2.02 -17.46 9.21
CA LEU A 239 -3.42 -17.81 9.46
C LEU A 239 -4.07 -18.39 8.20
N PRO A 240 -5.15 -19.20 8.32
CA PRO A 240 -5.97 -19.55 7.17
C PRO A 240 -6.43 -18.30 6.41
N MET A 241 -6.53 -18.40 5.09
CA MET A 241 -6.90 -17.29 4.21
C MET A 241 -8.25 -16.66 4.62
N GLU A 242 -9.19 -17.48 5.05
CA GLU A 242 -10.52 -17.04 5.50
C GLU A 242 -10.42 -16.20 6.79
N ASP A 243 -9.58 -16.63 7.74
CA ASP A 243 -9.36 -15.88 8.98
C ASP A 243 -8.60 -14.57 8.71
N MET A 244 -7.62 -14.58 7.80
CA MET A 244 -6.94 -13.37 7.31
C MET A 244 -7.96 -12.38 6.71
N ALA A 245 -8.86 -12.83 5.84
CA ALA A 245 -9.90 -11.99 5.24
C ALA A 245 -10.88 -11.43 6.29
N ARG A 246 -11.25 -12.25 7.30
CA ARG A 246 -12.11 -11.80 8.41
C ARG A 246 -11.45 -10.73 9.26
N ILE A 247 -10.14 -10.82 9.50
CA ILE A 247 -9.40 -9.79 10.25
C ILE A 247 -9.42 -8.46 9.51
N LEU A 248 -9.16 -8.46 8.19
CA LEU A 248 -9.19 -7.24 7.36
C LEU A 248 -10.55 -6.55 7.44
N GLU A 249 -11.62 -7.31 7.26
CA GLU A 249 -12.98 -6.75 7.33
C GLU A 249 -13.34 -6.26 8.74
N ASN A 250 -13.05 -7.09 9.76
CA ASN A 250 -13.33 -6.75 11.15
C ASN A 250 -12.58 -5.50 11.61
N ALA A 251 -11.32 -5.35 11.21
CA ALA A 251 -10.53 -4.17 11.51
C ALA A 251 -11.23 -2.89 11.00
N VAL A 252 -11.54 -2.85 9.71
CA VAL A 252 -12.17 -1.68 9.10
C VAL A 252 -13.53 -1.40 9.73
N MET A 253 -14.38 -2.41 9.91
CA MET A 253 -15.73 -2.25 10.46
C MET A 253 -15.73 -1.76 11.92
N ASN A 254 -14.68 -2.07 12.69
CA ASN A 254 -14.52 -1.64 14.09
C ASN A 254 -13.65 -0.39 14.27
N GLY A 255 -13.44 0.38 13.20
CA GLY A 255 -12.79 1.68 13.29
C GLY A 255 -11.26 1.63 13.30
N TYR A 256 -10.66 0.53 12.85
CA TYR A 256 -9.22 0.39 12.66
C TYR A 256 -8.86 0.52 11.18
N THR A 257 -7.66 0.99 10.91
CA THR A 257 -7.02 0.91 9.60
C THR A 257 -6.09 -0.29 9.56
N VAL A 258 -5.51 -0.60 8.40
CA VAL A 258 -4.57 -1.73 8.23
C VAL A 258 -3.40 -1.28 7.35
N ALA A 259 -2.17 -1.44 7.83
CA ALA A 259 -0.99 -1.27 6.98
C ALA A 259 -0.81 -2.53 6.15
N TRP A 260 -1.15 -2.46 4.87
CA TRP A 260 -1.18 -3.57 3.93
C TRP A 260 0.06 -3.58 3.04
N GLY A 261 0.73 -4.73 2.97
CA GLY A 261 1.79 -5.04 2.03
C GLY A 261 1.31 -6.07 1.01
N GLY A 262 1.55 -5.82 -0.26
CA GLY A 262 1.10 -6.75 -1.29
C GLY A 262 1.57 -6.43 -2.69
N ASP A 263 1.12 -7.27 -3.61
CA ASP A 263 1.44 -7.19 -5.03
C ASP A 263 0.51 -6.22 -5.75
N VAL A 264 1.11 -5.25 -6.45
CA VAL A 264 0.41 -4.28 -7.32
C VAL A 264 0.90 -4.37 -8.77
N SER A 265 1.74 -5.35 -9.10
CA SER A 265 2.20 -5.62 -10.46
C SER A 265 1.16 -6.35 -11.32
N GLU A 266 0.11 -6.85 -10.68
CA GLU A 266 -1.01 -7.55 -11.28
C GLU A 266 -1.71 -6.73 -12.39
N PRO A 267 -2.13 -7.39 -13.48
CA PRO A 267 -2.82 -6.72 -14.58
C PRO A 267 -4.09 -5.96 -14.17
N GLY A 268 -4.72 -6.40 -13.05
CA GLY A 268 -5.94 -5.80 -12.52
C GLY A 268 -5.73 -4.52 -11.75
N PHE A 269 -4.50 -4.20 -11.34
CA PHE A 269 -4.19 -2.94 -10.65
C PHE A 269 -4.08 -1.80 -11.66
N THR A 270 -5.04 -0.88 -11.62
CA THR A 270 -5.06 0.25 -12.56
C THR A 270 -4.47 1.51 -11.95
N ARG A 271 -3.87 2.36 -12.78
CA ARG A 271 -3.35 3.66 -12.32
C ARG A 271 -4.43 4.71 -12.08
N LYS A 272 -5.70 4.37 -12.36
CA LYS A 272 -6.85 5.27 -12.16
C LYS A 272 -7.54 5.07 -10.81
N GLY A 273 -7.08 4.13 -9.99
CA GLY A 273 -7.59 3.92 -8.66
C GLY A 273 -8.59 2.76 -8.54
N LEU A 274 -8.50 1.76 -9.41
CA LEU A 274 -9.29 0.53 -9.34
C LEU A 274 -8.37 -0.69 -9.33
N ALA A 275 -8.73 -1.73 -8.57
CA ALA A 275 -8.02 -3.00 -8.61
C ALA A 275 -8.99 -4.21 -8.54
N TYR A 276 -8.74 -5.20 -9.40
CA TYR A 276 -9.56 -6.40 -9.57
C TYR A 276 -8.67 -7.64 -9.68
N PHE A 277 -9.06 -8.75 -9.05
CA PHE A 277 -8.41 -10.03 -9.27
C PHE A 277 -8.98 -10.67 -10.56
N VAL A 278 -8.43 -10.26 -11.69
CA VAL A 278 -9.00 -10.51 -13.01
C VAL A 278 -8.97 -11.99 -13.39
N ASP A 279 -10.15 -12.55 -13.70
CA ASP A 279 -10.23 -13.83 -14.42
C ASP A 279 -9.86 -13.60 -15.90
N THR A 280 -8.57 -13.76 -16.22
CA THR A 280 -8.07 -13.56 -17.57
C THR A 280 -8.72 -14.51 -18.56
N LYS A 281 -9.07 -15.74 -18.16
CA LYS A 281 -9.74 -16.72 -19.03
C LYS A 281 -11.18 -16.34 -19.36
N LYS A 282 -11.90 -15.73 -18.42
CA LYS A 282 -13.25 -15.21 -18.62
C LYS A 282 -13.29 -13.80 -19.19
N ALA A 283 -12.30 -12.95 -18.87
CA ALA A 283 -12.11 -11.67 -19.53
C ALA A 283 -11.91 -11.86 -21.06
N GLU A 284 -11.47 -13.04 -21.42
CA GLU A 284 -11.33 -13.57 -22.76
C GLU A 284 -12.61 -14.20 -23.33
N GLY A 285 -13.68 -14.26 -22.62
CA GLY A 285 -15.01 -14.72 -23.09
C GLY A 285 -15.50 -14.10 -24.42
N LEU A 286 -14.65 -13.40 -24.94
CA LEU A 286 -14.32 -12.92 -26.23
C LEU A 286 -13.42 -13.96 -26.92
N SER A 287 -13.91 -15.08 -27.43
CA SER A 287 -13.25 -16.12 -28.25
C SER A 287 -11.73 -16.39 -28.05
N GLY A 288 -11.25 -17.63 -28.20
CA GLY A 288 -9.86 -18.06 -27.96
C GLY A 288 -8.74 -17.29 -28.69
N SER A 289 -9.09 -16.45 -29.68
CA SER A 289 -8.18 -15.52 -30.35
C SER A 289 -7.89 -14.26 -29.49
N ASP A 290 -8.76 -13.93 -28.54
CA ASP A 290 -8.63 -12.72 -27.73
C ASP A 290 -7.72 -12.91 -26.51
N MET A 291 -7.53 -14.16 -26.02
CA MET A 291 -6.50 -14.49 -25.02
C MET A 291 -5.10 -14.24 -25.57
N ALA A 292 -4.81 -14.77 -26.75
CA ALA A 292 -3.55 -14.49 -27.44
C ALA A 292 -3.38 -12.99 -27.69
N ARG A 293 -4.48 -12.26 -27.85
CA ARG A 293 -4.53 -10.81 -28.00
C ARG A 293 -4.30 -10.10 -26.67
N TRP A 294 -4.93 -10.54 -25.58
CA TRP A 294 -4.73 -10.02 -24.21
C TRP A 294 -3.28 -10.16 -23.77
N LEU A 295 -2.69 -11.34 -23.89
CA LEU A 295 -1.29 -11.61 -23.55
C LEU A 295 -0.30 -10.78 -24.38
N LYS A 296 -0.68 -10.35 -25.58
CA LYS A 296 0.09 -9.46 -26.46
C LYS A 296 -0.14 -7.98 -26.20
N LEU A 297 -1.13 -7.61 -25.36
CA LEU A 297 -1.35 -6.21 -25.03
C LEU A 297 -0.23 -5.71 -24.12
N SER A 298 0.25 -4.48 -24.37
CA SER A 298 1.13 -3.80 -23.42
C SER A 298 0.40 -3.57 -22.09
N PRO A 299 1.12 -3.46 -20.96
CA PRO A 299 0.51 -3.19 -19.65
C PRO A 299 -0.49 -2.02 -19.67
N ALA A 300 -0.14 -0.90 -20.34
CA ALA A 300 -1.02 0.25 -20.47
C ALA A 300 -2.32 -0.05 -21.22
N LYS A 301 -2.27 -0.90 -22.24
CA LYS A 301 -3.48 -1.31 -22.99
C LYS A 301 -4.36 -2.25 -22.16
N ARG A 302 -3.76 -3.14 -21.36
CA ARG A 302 -4.50 -4.00 -20.42
C ARG A 302 -5.23 -3.16 -19.37
N THR A 303 -4.53 -2.23 -18.72
CA THR A 303 -5.12 -1.29 -17.77
C THR A 303 -6.29 -0.51 -18.37
N ASN A 304 -6.13 0.06 -19.57
CA ASN A 304 -7.21 0.77 -20.25
C ASN A 304 -8.44 -0.11 -20.54
N LEU A 305 -8.22 -1.38 -20.86
CA LEU A 305 -9.33 -2.33 -21.07
C LEU A 305 -10.07 -2.61 -19.76
N ILE A 306 -9.35 -2.87 -18.67
CA ILE A 306 -9.92 -3.08 -17.36
C ILE A 306 -10.73 -1.85 -16.91
N ASP A 307 -10.17 -0.65 -17.04
CA ASP A 307 -10.88 0.60 -16.75
C ASP A 307 -12.17 0.73 -17.58
N SER A 308 -12.16 0.31 -18.85
CA SER A 308 -13.34 0.36 -19.72
C SER A 308 -14.41 -0.66 -19.34
N LEU A 309 -14.02 -1.81 -18.81
CA LEU A 309 -14.91 -2.85 -18.28
C LEU A 309 -15.53 -2.43 -16.95
N GLY A 310 -14.77 -1.75 -16.11
CA GLY A 310 -15.23 -1.27 -14.80
C GLY A 310 -15.91 -2.36 -13.97
N CYS A 311 -17.16 -2.14 -13.55
CA CYS A 311 -17.95 -3.12 -12.77
C CYS A 311 -18.13 -4.48 -13.43
N LYS A 312 -17.87 -4.60 -14.74
CA LYS A 312 -18.02 -5.84 -15.50
C LYS A 312 -16.74 -6.65 -15.62
N VAL A 313 -15.66 -6.23 -14.96
CA VAL A 313 -14.44 -7.03 -14.92
C VAL A 313 -14.78 -8.37 -14.31
N PRO A 314 -14.55 -9.48 -15.02
CA PRO A 314 -14.70 -10.81 -14.43
C PRO A 314 -13.54 -11.07 -13.48
N GLU A 315 -13.84 -11.60 -12.30
CA GLU A 315 -12.85 -11.90 -11.28
C GLU A 315 -12.81 -13.37 -10.95
N LEU A 316 -11.63 -13.83 -10.57
CA LEU A 316 -11.43 -15.08 -9.87
C LEU A 316 -11.77 -14.91 -8.39
N GLU A 317 -12.21 -15.98 -7.75
CA GLU A 317 -12.20 -16.10 -6.31
C GLU A 317 -10.85 -16.68 -5.88
N PRO A 318 -10.11 -16.03 -4.96
CA PRO A 318 -8.82 -16.54 -4.53
C PRO A 318 -8.98 -17.81 -3.73
N THR A 319 -8.02 -18.74 -3.91
CA THR A 319 -7.88 -19.93 -3.04
C THR A 319 -6.51 -19.94 -2.38
N ALA A 320 -6.39 -20.67 -1.25
CA ALA A 320 -5.12 -20.81 -0.54
C ALA A 320 -4.05 -21.47 -1.44
N GLU A 321 -4.44 -22.45 -2.25
CA GLU A 321 -3.55 -23.13 -3.20
C GLU A 321 -3.05 -22.18 -4.29
N GLN A 322 -3.93 -21.34 -4.86
CA GLN A 322 -3.53 -20.35 -5.85
C GLN A 322 -2.58 -19.31 -5.26
N ARG A 323 -2.83 -18.84 -4.03
CA ARG A 323 -1.93 -17.91 -3.36
C ARG A 323 -0.55 -18.53 -3.15
N GLN A 324 -0.49 -19.77 -2.63
CA GLN A 324 0.77 -20.47 -2.43
C GLN A 324 1.52 -20.67 -3.75
N GLN A 325 0.83 -21.18 -4.77
CA GLN A 325 1.45 -21.40 -6.09
C GLN A 325 2.03 -20.10 -6.67
N ARG A 326 1.29 -18.98 -6.56
CA ARG A 326 1.72 -17.68 -7.08
C ARG A 326 2.91 -17.11 -6.30
N PHE A 327 2.98 -17.38 -4.99
CA PHE A 327 4.14 -17.02 -4.17
C PHE A 327 5.37 -17.84 -4.57
N ASP A 328 5.22 -19.16 -4.73
CA ASP A 328 6.32 -20.07 -5.05
C ASP A 328 6.90 -19.83 -6.46
N ASN A 329 6.09 -19.37 -7.40
CA ASN A 329 6.48 -19.14 -8.80
C ASN A 329 6.71 -17.67 -9.17
N TRP A 330 6.73 -16.78 -8.18
CA TRP A 330 6.97 -15.33 -8.32
C TRP A 330 5.91 -14.56 -9.12
N GLU A 331 4.69 -15.09 -9.20
CA GLU A 331 3.53 -14.35 -9.70
C GLU A 331 2.92 -13.43 -8.62
N LEU A 332 3.21 -13.68 -7.35
CA LEU A 332 2.86 -12.88 -6.20
C LEU A 332 4.14 -12.39 -5.55
N THR A 333 4.40 -11.08 -5.66
CA THR A 333 5.65 -10.45 -5.21
C THR A 333 5.38 -9.34 -4.18
N ASP A 334 6.41 -9.01 -3.40
CA ASP A 334 6.34 -7.92 -2.42
C ASP A 334 6.69 -6.60 -3.12
N ASP A 335 5.65 -5.87 -3.55
CA ASP A 335 5.83 -4.72 -4.44
C ASP A 335 5.53 -3.38 -3.78
N HIS A 336 4.50 -3.33 -2.90
CA HIS A 336 3.98 -2.04 -2.47
C HIS A 336 3.25 -2.09 -1.12
N GLY A 337 3.46 -1.04 -0.33
CA GLY A 337 2.73 -0.79 0.91
C GLY A 337 1.64 0.26 0.73
N MET A 338 0.43 0.01 1.26
CA MET A 338 -0.72 0.93 1.24
C MET A 338 -1.51 0.86 2.55
N LEU A 339 -2.44 1.80 2.76
CA LEU A 339 -3.28 1.83 3.95
C LEU A 339 -4.73 1.49 3.60
N ILE A 340 -5.25 0.37 4.11
CA ILE A 340 -6.69 0.07 4.04
C ILE A 340 -7.42 0.83 5.15
N PHE A 341 -8.44 1.63 4.79
CA PHE A 341 -9.14 2.47 5.76
C PHE A 341 -10.66 2.44 5.66
N GLY A 342 -11.23 1.85 4.61
CA GLY A 342 -12.67 1.85 4.42
C GLY A 342 -13.16 0.67 3.59
N ILE A 343 -14.48 0.54 3.55
CA ILE A 343 -15.22 -0.39 2.68
C ILE A 343 -16.32 0.40 1.97
N ALA A 344 -16.43 0.20 0.66
CA ALA A 344 -17.50 0.74 -0.18
C ALA A 344 -18.10 -0.36 -1.05
N LYS A 345 -19.26 -0.10 -1.63
CA LYS A 345 -19.88 -0.96 -2.64
C LYS A 345 -20.20 -0.18 -3.89
N ASP A 346 -20.13 -0.84 -5.03
CA ASP A 346 -20.56 -0.26 -6.30
C ASP A 346 -22.12 -0.34 -6.46
N GLN A 347 -22.62 0.20 -7.57
CA GLN A 347 -24.05 0.20 -7.90
C GLN A 347 -24.65 -1.20 -8.14
N HIS A 348 -23.84 -2.24 -8.17
CA HIS A 348 -24.25 -3.63 -8.31
C HIS A 348 -24.12 -4.41 -7.00
N GLY A 349 -23.66 -3.76 -5.92
CA GLY A 349 -23.47 -4.36 -4.60
C GLY A 349 -22.13 -5.08 -4.42
N LYS A 350 -21.21 -5.04 -5.40
CA LYS A 350 -19.86 -5.58 -5.22
C LYS A 350 -19.09 -4.70 -4.24
N GLU A 351 -18.42 -5.32 -3.28
CA GLU A 351 -17.68 -4.64 -2.23
C GLU A 351 -16.20 -4.46 -2.58
N TYR A 352 -15.67 -3.32 -2.13
CA TYR A 352 -14.30 -2.88 -2.33
C TYR A 352 -13.74 -2.35 -1.01
N TYR A 353 -12.47 -2.61 -0.76
CA TYR A 353 -11.72 -1.84 0.21
C TYR A 353 -11.35 -0.46 -0.36
N MET A 354 -11.44 0.56 0.49
CA MET A 354 -10.91 1.89 0.21
C MET A 354 -9.49 1.95 0.74
N VAL A 355 -8.54 2.20 -0.15
CA VAL A 355 -7.11 2.06 0.13
C VAL A 355 -6.39 3.35 -0.23
N LYS A 356 -5.72 3.96 0.76
CA LYS A 356 -4.91 5.16 0.58
C LYS A 356 -3.54 4.77 0.03
N ASN A 357 -3.14 5.41 -1.06
CA ASN A 357 -1.82 5.28 -1.67
C ASN A 357 -0.93 6.49 -1.35
N SER A 358 0.36 6.34 -1.57
CA SER A 358 1.40 7.35 -1.37
C SER A 358 1.99 7.89 -2.69
N TRP A 359 1.14 8.06 -3.72
CA TRP A 359 1.53 8.61 -5.04
C TRP A 359 0.89 9.97 -5.32
N GLY A 360 0.67 10.77 -4.26
CA GLY A 360 -0.04 12.04 -4.36
C GLY A 360 -1.53 11.88 -4.70
N GLU A 361 -2.23 12.98 -4.86
CA GLU A 361 -3.66 13.01 -5.25
C GLU A 361 -3.85 12.66 -6.74
N THR A 362 -3.34 11.52 -7.16
CA THR A 362 -3.41 11.03 -8.54
C THR A 362 -4.63 10.13 -8.77
N GLY A 363 -4.86 9.79 -10.04
CA GLY A 363 -5.97 8.91 -10.46
C GLY A 363 -7.35 9.58 -10.39
N ASP A 364 -8.39 8.79 -10.68
CA ASP A 364 -9.78 9.28 -10.72
C ASP A 364 -10.35 9.57 -9.32
N TYR A 365 -9.72 9.03 -8.28
CA TYR A 365 -10.15 9.09 -6.88
C TYR A 365 -9.12 9.77 -5.96
N LYS A 366 -8.26 10.63 -6.52
CA LYS A 366 -7.34 11.52 -5.77
C LYS A 366 -6.50 10.79 -4.73
N GLY A 367 -5.73 9.79 -5.15
CA GLY A 367 -4.84 9.03 -4.28
C GLY A 367 -5.50 7.89 -3.52
N ILE A 368 -6.79 7.64 -3.72
CA ILE A 368 -7.51 6.50 -3.17
C ILE A 368 -7.71 5.44 -4.25
N TRP A 369 -7.53 4.19 -3.89
CA TRP A 369 -7.83 3.02 -4.70
C TRP A 369 -9.03 2.28 -4.13
N TYR A 370 -9.94 1.87 -5.01
CA TYR A 370 -11.02 0.92 -4.69
C TYR A 370 -10.60 -0.45 -5.18
N MET A 371 -10.23 -1.32 -4.26
CA MET A 371 -9.73 -2.67 -4.54
C MET A 371 -10.78 -3.69 -4.13
N THR A 372 -11.17 -4.61 -5.02
CA THR A 372 -12.13 -5.65 -4.66
C THR A 372 -11.60 -6.51 -3.51
N LYS A 373 -12.51 -7.08 -2.71
CA LYS A 373 -12.11 -8.02 -1.64
C LYS A 373 -11.29 -9.16 -2.18
N ASN A 374 -11.63 -9.68 -3.36
CA ASN A 374 -10.88 -10.74 -4.02
C ASN A 374 -9.46 -10.31 -4.37
N TYR A 375 -9.29 -9.06 -4.86
CA TYR A 375 -7.97 -8.52 -5.15
C TYR A 375 -7.10 -8.46 -3.88
N ILE A 376 -7.63 -7.89 -2.80
CA ILE A 376 -6.89 -7.76 -1.54
C ILE A 376 -6.51 -9.15 -1.01
N VAL A 377 -7.45 -10.08 -0.92
CA VAL A 377 -7.16 -11.44 -0.41
C VAL A 377 -6.14 -12.16 -1.30
N ALA A 378 -6.25 -12.05 -2.63
CA ALA A 378 -5.35 -12.71 -3.57
C ALA A 378 -3.91 -12.18 -3.50
N ASN A 379 -3.74 -10.88 -3.27
CA ASN A 379 -2.47 -10.17 -3.45
C ASN A 379 -1.82 -9.68 -2.15
N THR A 380 -2.37 -10.01 -0.98
CA THR A 380 -1.74 -9.71 0.31
C THR A 380 -0.47 -10.55 0.51
N MET A 381 0.66 -9.90 0.75
CA MET A 381 1.87 -10.56 1.28
C MET A 381 1.75 -10.72 2.79
N ASP A 382 1.66 -9.60 3.48
CA ASP A 382 1.32 -9.51 4.88
C ASP A 382 0.60 -8.18 5.18
N PHE A 383 0.16 -7.99 6.39
CA PHE A 383 -0.32 -6.69 6.87
C PHE A 383 -0.12 -6.55 8.37
N MET A 384 0.06 -5.30 8.81
CA MET A 384 0.06 -4.98 10.23
C MET A 384 -1.30 -4.47 10.69
N VAL A 385 -1.72 -4.95 11.85
CA VAL A 385 -2.98 -4.56 12.48
C VAL A 385 -2.83 -4.48 14.00
N ASN A 386 -3.66 -3.65 14.63
CA ASN A 386 -3.79 -3.65 16.09
C ASN A 386 -4.47 -4.97 16.54
N LYS A 387 -3.91 -5.66 17.53
CA LYS A 387 -4.47 -6.93 18.04
C LYS A 387 -5.93 -6.82 18.49
N ASN A 388 -6.37 -5.64 18.92
CA ASN A 388 -7.77 -5.38 19.31
C ASN A 388 -8.74 -5.36 18.10
N ALA A 389 -8.20 -5.32 16.88
CA ALA A 389 -8.99 -5.44 15.66
C ALA A 389 -9.19 -6.90 15.20
N ILE A 390 -8.54 -7.86 15.85
CA ILE A 390 -8.68 -9.28 15.53
C ILE A 390 -9.97 -9.83 16.15
N PRO A 391 -10.82 -10.57 15.39
CA PRO A 391 -11.98 -11.26 15.94
C PRO A 391 -11.62 -12.14 17.14
N ALA A 392 -12.43 -12.11 18.19
CA ALA A 392 -12.11 -12.76 19.47
C ALA A 392 -11.85 -14.26 19.33
N ASP A 393 -12.57 -14.95 18.45
CA ASP A 393 -12.40 -16.39 18.19
C ASP A 393 -11.04 -16.68 17.52
N ILE A 394 -10.58 -15.82 16.61
CA ILE A 394 -9.27 -15.96 15.97
C ILE A 394 -8.16 -15.64 16.97
N LEU A 395 -8.30 -14.53 17.71
CA LEU A 395 -7.31 -14.16 18.74
C LEU A 395 -7.15 -15.26 19.78
N GLN A 396 -8.24 -15.89 20.21
CA GLN A 396 -8.19 -17.02 21.15
C GLN A 396 -7.39 -18.20 20.59
N LYS A 397 -7.61 -18.58 19.31
CA LYS A 397 -6.84 -19.64 18.65
C LYS A 397 -5.35 -19.29 18.57
N MET A 398 -4.99 -18.03 18.27
CA MET A 398 -3.59 -17.57 18.25
C MET A 398 -2.95 -17.69 19.63
N ILE A 399 -3.64 -17.30 20.69
CA ILE A 399 -3.15 -17.40 22.08
C ILE A 399 -2.96 -18.87 22.49
N GLU A 400 -3.92 -19.74 22.18
CA GLU A 400 -3.83 -21.18 22.48
C GLU A 400 -2.68 -21.85 21.74
N ALA A 401 -2.51 -21.50 20.46
CA ALA A 401 -1.42 -22.00 19.63
C ALA A 401 -0.04 -21.59 20.18
N LYS A 402 0.11 -20.33 20.62
CA LYS A 402 1.35 -19.85 21.25
C LYS A 402 1.70 -20.63 22.52
N LYS A 403 0.72 -20.88 23.39
CA LYS A 403 0.90 -21.67 24.61
C LYS A 403 1.34 -23.12 24.30
N ASN A 404 0.74 -23.74 23.28
CA ASN A 404 1.05 -25.12 22.89
C ASN A 404 2.45 -25.26 22.27
N GLN A 405 3.01 -24.20 21.72
CA GLN A 405 4.37 -24.16 21.17
C GLN A 405 5.45 -23.91 22.24
N GLY A 406 5.07 -23.71 23.49
CA GLY A 406 6.00 -23.46 24.61
C GLY A 406 6.70 -22.09 24.53
N ILE A 407 6.20 -21.19 23.68
CA ILE A 407 6.69 -19.81 23.58
C ILE A 407 5.94 -19.03 24.68
N GLY A 408 6.61 -18.88 25.82
CA GLY A 408 6.10 -18.04 26.91
C GLY A 408 5.92 -16.57 26.50
N ASP A 409 5.11 -15.85 27.30
CA ASP A 409 4.88 -14.40 27.12
C ASP A 409 6.15 -13.58 27.21
#